data_5d74f4d34bbd4b798ced3346bd1f8027
#
_entry.id   5d74f4d34bbd4b798ced3346bd1f8027
#
_cell.length_a   1.000
_cell.length_b   1.000
_cell.length_c   1.000
_cell.angle_alpha   90.00
_cell.angle_beta   90.00
_cell.angle_gamma   90.00
#
_symmetry.space_group_name_H-M   'P 1'
#
loop_
_entity.id
_entity.type
_entity.pdbx_description
1 polymer ?
#
loop_
_entity_poly.entity_id
_entity_poly.type
_entity_poly.pdbx_seq_one_letter_code
_entity_poly.pdbx_strand_id
1 'polypeptide(L)'
;PVGLMYTPLTKRAMAICFEAHKNQRDKSGLPYVFHPFHLAEQMETEYEVCAALLHDVIEDSHHTPGELSQAGFPDEVVRAVRALTRDPHMHYLDYVARLRQNPIARRVKLADLAHNSDLNRLDSVTSQDRRRVLKYRMAQAILEDDRYDKVLEHFRKVLPLSLDDPLFLSVFYDRQGV
;
A
#
# COMPACT_ATOMS: atom_id res chain seq x y z
N PRO A 1 20.63 -8.27 -4.76
CA PRO A 1 20.13 -9.65 -4.82
C PRO A 1 18.63 -9.63 -5.02
N VAL A 2 18.17 -10.44 -5.94
CA VAL A 2 16.75 -10.61 -6.20
C VAL A 2 16.26 -11.77 -5.33
N GLY A 3 15.27 -11.51 -4.48
CA GLY A 3 14.68 -12.54 -3.66
C GLY A 3 14.38 -12.11 -2.23
N LEU A 4 13.66 -12.97 -1.53
CA LEU A 4 13.21 -12.70 -0.18
C LEU A 4 14.36 -12.81 0.83
N MET A 5 14.49 -11.80 1.70
CA MET A 5 15.49 -11.77 2.76
C MET A 5 15.05 -12.65 3.95
N TYR A 6 15.93 -13.55 4.40
CA TYR A 6 15.67 -14.41 5.55
C TYR A 6 16.57 -14.05 6.73
N THR A 7 15.97 -13.46 7.75
CA THR A 7 16.56 -13.19 9.06
C THR A 7 15.61 -13.70 10.14
N PRO A 8 16.03 -13.80 11.42
CA PRO A 8 15.09 -14.13 12.49
C PRO A 8 13.88 -13.17 12.53
N LEU A 9 14.09 -11.89 12.26
CA LEU A 9 13.03 -10.88 12.27
C LEU A 9 12.07 -11.05 11.07
N THR A 10 12.60 -11.19 9.86
CA THR A 10 11.76 -11.37 8.66
C THR A 10 11.01 -12.70 8.69
N LYS A 11 11.61 -13.77 9.21
CA LYS A 11 10.90 -15.06 9.39
C LYS A 11 9.72 -14.93 10.36
N ARG A 12 9.87 -14.14 11.42
CA ARG A 12 8.77 -13.85 12.35
C ARG A 12 7.66 -13.08 11.65
N ALA A 13 8.02 -12.08 10.85
CA ALA A 13 7.05 -11.35 10.03
C ALA A 13 6.32 -12.24 9.02
N MET A 14 7.05 -13.18 8.38
CA MET A 14 6.46 -14.18 7.47
C MET A 14 5.41 -15.05 8.17
N ALA A 15 5.72 -15.54 9.37
CA ALA A 15 4.79 -16.36 10.15
C ALA A 15 3.52 -15.60 10.53
N ILE A 16 3.65 -14.37 11.01
CA ILE A 16 2.49 -13.51 11.34
C ILE A 16 1.68 -13.19 10.08
N CYS A 17 2.33 -12.84 8.99
CA CYS A 17 1.67 -12.57 7.71
C CYS A 17 0.86 -13.77 7.24
N PHE A 18 1.45 -14.95 7.26
CA PHE A 18 0.77 -16.18 6.86
C PHE A 18 -0.47 -16.46 7.74
N GLU A 19 -0.34 -16.42 9.06
CA GLU A 19 -1.45 -16.65 9.98
C GLU A 19 -2.58 -15.62 9.81
N ALA A 20 -2.23 -14.35 9.59
CA ALA A 20 -3.21 -13.29 9.41
C ALA A 20 -4.04 -13.45 8.11
N HIS A 21 -3.40 -13.94 7.05
CA HIS A 21 -3.99 -13.92 5.70
C HIS A 21 -4.29 -15.32 5.12
N LYS A 22 -4.04 -16.41 5.83
CA LYS A 22 -4.13 -17.79 5.29
C LYS A 22 -5.49 -18.17 4.72
N ASN A 23 -6.57 -17.56 5.19
CA ASN A 23 -7.93 -17.82 4.72
C ASN A 23 -8.48 -16.74 3.77
N GLN A 24 -7.67 -15.73 3.46
CA GLN A 24 -8.05 -14.59 2.63
C GLN A 24 -7.62 -14.84 1.17
N ARG A 25 -8.50 -14.42 0.24
CA ARG A 25 -8.20 -14.45 -1.20
C ARG A 25 -8.19 -13.04 -1.76
N ASP A 26 -7.35 -12.82 -2.76
CA ASP A 26 -7.29 -11.56 -3.49
C ASP A 26 -8.34 -11.52 -4.61
N LYS A 27 -8.38 -10.41 -5.34
CA LYS A 27 -9.34 -10.20 -6.45
C LYS A 27 -9.08 -11.10 -7.66
N SER A 28 -7.88 -11.67 -7.78
CA SER A 28 -7.54 -12.66 -8.80
C SER A 28 -7.93 -14.09 -8.40
N GLY A 29 -8.46 -14.29 -7.19
CA GLY A 29 -8.84 -15.60 -6.68
C GLY A 29 -7.72 -16.38 -6.04
N LEU A 30 -6.51 -15.82 -5.95
CA LEU A 30 -5.34 -16.45 -5.33
C LEU A 30 -5.33 -16.21 -3.81
N PRO A 31 -4.64 -17.05 -3.03
CA PRO A 31 -4.37 -16.75 -1.62
C PRO A 31 -3.74 -15.37 -1.45
N TYR A 32 -4.35 -14.54 -0.61
CA TYR A 32 -3.91 -13.15 -0.41
C TYR A 32 -2.46 -13.05 0.06
N VAL A 33 -1.98 -14.03 0.79
CA VAL A 33 -0.61 -14.06 1.34
C VAL A 33 0.47 -13.89 0.27
N PHE A 34 0.21 -14.23 -0.98
CA PHE A 34 1.17 -14.03 -2.07
C PHE A 34 1.44 -12.54 -2.34
N HIS A 35 0.46 -11.66 -2.09
CA HIS A 35 0.63 -10.23 -2.29
C HIS A 35 1.70 -9.62 -1.36
N PRO A 36 1.62 -9.71 -0.02
CA PRO A 36 2.67 -9.19 0.84
C PRO A 36 4.03 -9.84 0.62
N PHE A 37 4.10 -11.12 0.28
CA PHE A 37 5.37 -11.78 -0.07
C PHE A 37 5.97 -11.22 -1.37
N HIS A 38 5.14 -10.95 -2.38
CA HIS A 38 5.57 -10.30 -3.62
C HIS A 38 6.15 -8.90 -3.34
N LEU A 39 5.54 -8.12 -2.47
CA LEU A 39 6.07 -6.83 -2.06
C LEU A 39 7.41 -6.98 -1.33
N ALA A 40 7.49 -7.92 -0.40
CA ALA A 40 8.69 -8.15 0.40
C ALA A 40 9.91 -8.52 -0.44
N GLU A 41 9.72 -9.28 -1.54
CA GLU A 41 10.79 -9.64 -2.47
C GLU A 41 11.44 -8.43 -3.15
N GLN A 42 10.75 -7.29 -3.22
CA GLN A 42 11.20 -6.05 -3.85
C GLN A 42 11.89 -5.10 -2.87
N MET A 43 11.89 -5.42 -1.59
CA MET A 43 12.49 -4.57 -0.55
C MET A 43 13.98 -4.84 -0.39
N GLU A 44 14.72 -3.82 0.05
CA GLU A 44 16.19 -3.86 0.13
C GLU A 44 16.72 -4.02 1.55
N THR A 45 15.94 -3.60 2.56
CA THR A 45 16.35 -3.66 3.97
C THR A 45 15.48 -4.60 4.78
N GLU A 46 16.02 -5.11 5.88
CA GLU A 46 15.29 -5.98 6.80
C GLU A 46 13.99 -5.34 7.29
N TYR A 47 14.00 -4.05 7.62
CA TYR A 47 12.84 -3.35 8.14
C TYR A 47 11.78 -3.11 7.05
N GLU A 48 12.21 -2.81 5.84
CA GLU A 48 11.29 -2.71 4.70
C GLU A 48 10.62 -4.06 4.39
N VAL A 49 11.37 -5.16 4.44
CA VAL A 49 10.82 -6.51 4.25
C VAL A 49 9.75 -6.81 5.32
N CYS A 50 10.05 -6.53 6.58
CA CYS A 50 9.09 -6.71 7.67
C CYS A 50 7.85 -5.85 7.47
N ALA A 51 8.02 -4.58 7.13
CA ALA A 51 6.89 -3.67 6.91
C ALA A 51 6.03 -4.10 5.71
N ALA A 52 6.64 -4.59 4.63
CA ALA A 52 5.92 -5.13 3.48
C ALA A 52 5.07 -6.36 3.85
N LEU A 53 5.64 -7.30 4.61
CA LEU A 53 4.95 -8.50 5.08
C LEU A 53 3.78 -8.17 6.02
N LEU A 54 3.93 -7.13 6.85
CA LEU A 54 2.98 -6.77 7.89
C LEU A 54 2.00 -5.65 7.49
N HIS A 55 2.12 -5.08 6.28
CA HIS A 55 1.43 -3.83 5.92
C HIS A 55 -0.09 -3.86 6.07
N ASP A 56 -0.73 -5.00 5.84
CA ASP A 56 -2.17 -5.17 5.95
C ASP A 56 -2.61 -6.01 7.17
N VAL A 57 -1.67 -6.47 8.00
CA VAL A 57 -1.98 -7.37 9.12
C VAL A 57 -2.90 -6.71 10.14
N ILE A 58 -2.73 -5.42 10.44
CA ILE A 58 -3.58 -4.69 11.39
C ILE A 58 -4.98 -4.48 10.82
N GLU A 59 -5.11 -4.13 9.52
CA GLU A 59 -6.41 -3.90 8.89
C GLU A 59 -7.21 -5.19 8.73
N ASP A 60 -6.56 -6.28 8.36
CA ASP A 60 -7.21 -7.51 7.91
C ASP A 60 -7.30 -8.60 8.99
N SER A 61 -6.72 -8.38 10.17
CA SER A 61 -6.74 -9.34 11.27
C SER A 61 -6.94 -8.66 12.63
N HIS A 62 -6.89 -9.46 13.69
CA HIS A 62 -7.03 -8.98 15.06
C HIS A 62 -5.74 -8.40 15.67
N HIS A 63 -4.61 -8.45 14.95
CA HIS A 63 -3.33 -7.94 15.46
C HIS A 63 -3.35 -6.44 15.69
N THR A 64 -2.67 -6.01 16.76
CA THR A 64 -2.51 -4.60 17.12
C THR A 64 -1.06 -4.16 16.97
N PRO A 65 -0.78 -2.84 16.85
CA PRO A 65 0.60 -2.33 16.89
C PRO A 65 1.35 -2.73 18.16
N GLY A 66 0.66 -2.76 19.31
CA GLY A 66 1.24 -3.19 20.58
C GLY A 66 1.71 -4.65 20.56
N GLU A 67 0.95 -5.53 19.94
CA GLU A 67 1.33 -6.94 19.79
C GLU A 67 2.57 -7.09 18.89
N LEU A 68 2.69 -6.29 17.84
CA LEU A 68 3.90 -6.28 17.00
C LEU A 68 5.13 -5.83 17.80
N SER A 69 5.00 -4.81 18.65
CA SER A 69 6.07 -4.38 19.56
C SER A 69 6.46 -5.49 20.55
N GLN A 70 5.48 -6.17 21.13
CA GLN A 70 5.70 -7.29 22.03
C GLN A 70 6.35 -8.50 21.33
N ALA A 71 6.07 -8.69 20.04
CA ALA A 71 6.68 -9.72 19.23
C ALA A 71 8.15 -9.40 18.86
N GLY A 72 8.67 -8.25 19.27
CA GLY A 72 10.06 -7.85 19.11
C GLY A 72 10.37 -7.07 17.85
N PHE A 73 9.36 -6.56 17.14
CA PHE A 73 9.61 -5.66 16.01
C PHE A 73 10.10 -4.30 16.47
N PRO A 74 11.17 -3.74 15.84
CA PRO A 74 11.66 -2.40 16.16
C PRO A 74 10.59 -1.33 15.94
N ASP A 75 10.72 -0.21 16.64
CA ASP A 75 9.81 0.92 16.55
C ASP A 75 9.63 1.44 15.13
N GLU A 76 10.69 1.44 14.32
CA GLU A 76 10.65 1.87 12.93
C GLU A 76 9.69 1.00 12.09
N VAL A 77 9.72 -0.31 12.31
CA VAL A 77 8.81 -1.26 11.63
C VAL A 77 7.37 -1.03 12.09
N VAL A 78 7.15 -0.93 13.40
CA VAL A 78 5.81 -0.73 13.97
C VAL A 78 5.22 0.60 13.50
N ARG A 79 6.00 1.68 13.49
CA ARG A 79 5.55 2.99 13.00
C ARG A 79 5.21 2.95 11.51
N ALA A 80 6.00 2.25 10.69
CA ALA A 80 5.71 2.09 9.27
C ALA A 80 4.41 1.32 9.04
N VAL A 81 4.18 0.21 9.75
CA VAL A 81 2.95 -0.58 9.67
C VAL A 81 1.74 0.24 10.13
N ARG A 82 1.86 1.01 11.21
CA ARG A 82 0.81 1.94 11.65
C ARG A 82 0.49 3.00 10.61
N ALA A 83 1.51 3.59 9.98
CA ALA A 83 1.32 4.57 8.92
C ALA A 83 0.60 3.96 7.72
N LEU A 84 0.89 2.69 7.38
CA LEU A 84 0.25 1.95 6.30
C LEU A 84 -1.19 1.51 6.62
N THR A 85 -1.57 1.51 7.88
CA THR A 85 -2.92 1.18 8.34
C THR A 85 -3.81 2.42 8.23
N ARG A 86 -4.77 2.39 7.31
CA ARG A 86 -5.62 3.55 7.05
C ARG A 86 -6.73 3.69 8.10
N ASP A 87 -6.90 4.89 8.64
CA ASP A 87 -8.10 5.25 9.38
C ASP A 87 -9.29 5.31 8.39
N PRO A 88 -10.40 4.56 8.63
CA PRO A 88 -11.56 4.58 7.75
C PRO A 88 -12.21 5.96 7.57
N HIS A 89 -12.03 6.85 8.54
CA HIS A 89 -12.57 8.23 8.50
C HIS A 89 -11.68 9.22 7.75
N MET A 90 -10.46 8.79 7.38
CA MET A 90 -9.53 9.62 6.63
C MET A 90 -9.74 9.45 5.13
N HIS A 91 -9.73 10.57 4.38
CA HIS A 91 -9.74 10.51 2.93
C HIS A 91 -8.51 9.78 2.40
N TYR A 92 -8.70 8.94 1.37
CA TYR A 92 -7.64 8.06 0.85
C TYR A 92 -6.38 8.83 0.41
N LEU A 93 -6.55 9.92 -0.32
CA LEU A 93 -5.41 10.70 -0.82
C LEU A 93 -4.67 11.45 0.31
N ASP A 94 -5.36 11.82 1.39
CA ASP A 94 -4.73 12.40 2.58
C ASP A 94 -3.89 11.36 3.33
N TYR A 95 -4.41 10.15 3.45
CA TYR A 95 -3.68 9.02 3.99
C TYR A 95 -2.39 8.77 3.18
N VAL A 96 -2.50 8.71 1.85
CA VAL A 96 -1.35 8.51 0.95
C VAL A 96 -0.32 9.63 1.13
N ALA A 97 -0.75 10.91 1.16
CA ALA A 97 0.15 12.04 1.32
C ALA A 97 0.96 11.99 2.62
N ARG A 98 0.36 11.51 3.71
CA ARG A 98 1.06 11.34 5.00
C ARG A 98 2.19 10.31 4.93
N LEU A 99 2.08 9.31 4.07
CA LEU A 99 3.09 8.26 3.93
C LEU A 99 4.44 8.80 3.41
N ARG A 100 4.46 9.97 2.77
CA ARG A 100 5.71 10.63 2.34
C ARG A 100 6.66 10.91 3.49
N GLN A 101 6.15 11.08 4.70
CA GLN A 101 6.95 11.38 5.89
C GLN A 101 7.62 10.15 6.51
N ASN A 102 7.26 8.95 6.05
CA ASN A 102 7.84 7.70 6.53
C ASN A 102 8.47 6.95 5.34
N PRO A 103 9.80 6.95 5.20
CA PRO A 103 10.48 6.35 4.05
C PRO A 103 10.16 4.86 3.84
N ILE A 104 10.08 4.08 4.92
CA ILE A 104 9.73 2.65 4.85
C ILE A 104 8.29 2.48 4.34
N ALA A 105 7.34 3.17 4.95
CA ALA A 105 5.94 3.10 4.56
C ALA A 105 5.73 3.58 3.11
N ARG A 106 6.40 4.66 2.71
CA ARG A 106 6.36 5.17 1.35
C ARG A 106 6.82 4.13 0.33
N ARG A 107 7.96 3.47 0.60
CA ARG A 107 8.51 2.45 -0.31
C ARG A 107 7.59 1.24 -0.42
N VAL A 108 7.06 0.75 0.70
CA VAL A 108 6.10 -0.36 0.71
C VAL A 108 4.84 0.02 -0.06
N LYS A 109 4.31 1.23 0.15
CA LYS A 109 3.09 1.67 -0.54
C LYS A 109 3.28 1.83 -2.04
N LEU A 110 4.44 2.27 -2.50
CA LEU A 110 4.73 2.32 -3.94
C LEU A 110 4.70 0.92 -4.57
N ALA A 111 5.28 -0.08 -3.93
CA ALA A 111 5.23 -1.47 -4.39
C ALA A 111 3.80 -2.04 -4.34
N ASP A 112 3.05 -1.75 -3.28
CA ASP A 112 1.65 -2.13 -3.12
C ASP A 112 0.78 -1.58 -4.26
N LEU A 113 0.89 -0.28 -4.53
CA LEU A 113 0.17 0.38 -5.61
C LEU A 113 0.53 -0.20 -6.99
N ALA A 114 1.80 -0.48 -7.24
CA ALA A 114 2.24 -1.07 -8.49
C ALA A 114 1.63 -2.47 -8.70
N HIS A 115 1.66 -3.32 -7.68
CA HIS A 115 1.09 -4.66 -7.75
C HIS A 115 -0.43 -4.64 -7.92
N ASN A 116 -1.12 -3.79 -7.16
CA ASN A 116 -2.58 -3.64 -7.26
C ASN A 116 -3.05 -2.94 -8.54
N SER A 117 -2.15 -2.28 -9.27
CA SER A 117 -2.43 -1.65 -10.57
C SER A 117 -2.18 -2.58 -11.76
N ASP A 118 -1.61 -3.76 -11.53
CA ASP A 118 -1.35 -4.75 -12.57
C ASP A 118 -2.65 -5.49 -12.94
N LEU A 119 -3.29 -5.03 -14.01
CA LEU A 119 -4.52 -5.61 -14.53
C LEU A 119 -4.31 -6.99 -15.18
N ASN A 120 -3.07 -7.36 -15.52
CA ASN A 120 -2.76 -8.69 -16.09
C ASN A 120 -2.97 -9.83 -15.09
N ARG A 121 -3.08 -9.51 -13.81
CA ARG A 121 -3.39 -10.50 -12.76
C ARG A 121 -4.86 -10.93 -12.75
N LEU A 122 -5.73 -10.22 -13.45
CA LEU A 122 -7.18 -10.49 -13.48
C LEU A 122 -7.56 -11.28 -14.73
N ASP A 123 -8.41 -12.29 -14.57
CA ASP A 123 -8.95 -13.06 -15.69
C ASP A 123 -9.85 -12.20 -16.61
N SER A 124 -10.53 -11.21 -16.01
CA SER A 124 -11.32 -10.21 -16.73
C SER A 124 -11.20 -8.85 -16.03
N VAL A 125 -11.21 -7.78 -16.82
CA VAL A 125 -11.06 -6.40 -16.35
C VAL A 125 -12.39 -5.66 -16.51
N THR A 126 -12.93 -5.17 -15.39
CA THR A 126 -14.14 -4.36 -15.35
C THR A 126 -13.83 -2.86 -15.43
N SER A 127 -14.86 -2.02 -15.67
CA SER A 127 -14.74 -0.57 -15.59
C SER A 127 -14.35 -0.11 -14.17
N GLN A 128 -14.81 -0.81 -13.14
CA GLN A 128 -14.45 -0.54 -11.76
C GLN A 128 -12.96 -0.80 -11.51
N ASP A 129 -12.38 -1.85 -12.10
CA ASP A 129 -10.96 -2.14 -12.01
C ASP A 129 -10.14 -1.01 -12.63
N ARG A 130 -10.53 -0.51 -13.79
CA ARG A 130 -9.87 0.62 -14.46
C ARG A 130 -9.91 1.90 -13.63
N ARG A 131 -11.06 2.23 -13.02
CA ARG A 131 -11.19 3.37 -12.09
C ARG A 131 -10.29 3.24 -10.88
N ARG A 132 -10.20 2.03 -10.31
CA ARG A 132 -9.31 1.76 -9.19
C ARG A 132 -7.85 1.99 -9.56
N VAL A 133 -7.42 1.57 -10.75
CA VAL A 133 -6.06 1.81 -11.25
C VAL A 133 -5.79 3.31 -11.39
N LEU A 134 -6.73 4.10 -11.89
CA LEU A 134 -6.56 5.57 -11.95
C LEU A 134 -6.33 6.17 -10.55
N LYS A 135 -7.10 5.75 -9.55
CA LYS A 135 -6.89 6.16 -8.16
C LYS A 135 -5.50 5.79 -7.64
N TYR A 136 -5.03 4.58 -7.93
CA TYR A 136 -3.71 4.12 -7.51
C TYR A 136 -2.58 4.87 -8.20
N ARG A 137 -2.73 5.21 -9.47
CA ARG A 137 -1.74 6.03 -10.19
C ARG A 137 -1.68 7.46 -9.67
N MET A 138 -2.80 8.04 -9.27
CA MET A 138 -2.81 9.33 -8.56
C MET A 138 -2.07 9.22 -7.22
N ALA A 139 -2.31 8.16 -6.47
CA ALA A 139 -1.60 7.90 -5.22
C ALA A 139 -0.09 7.76 -5.42
N GLN A 140 0.35 7.06 -6.47
CA GLN A 140 1.78 6.99 -6.85
C GLN A 140 2.35 8.38 -7.14
N ALA A 141 1.64 9.20 -7.90
CA ALA A 141 2.06 10.56 -8.22
C ALA A 141 2.27 11.41 -6.95
N ILE A 142 1.36 11.29 -5.98
CA ILE A 142 1.43 11.99 -4.69
C ILE A 142 2.64 11.53 -3.88
N LEU A 143 2.95 10.24 -3.87
CA LEU A 143 4.09 9.70 -3.15
C LEU A 143 5.43 10.09 -3.77
N GLU A 144 5.47 10.31 -5.07
CA GLU A 144 6.71 10.60 -5.81
C GLU A 144 7.00 12.10 -5.92
N ASP A 145 5.99 12.96 -5.83
CA ASP A 145 6.13 14.38 -6.15
C ASP A 145 5.17 15.25 -5.33
N ASP A 146 5.70 16.09 -4.45
CA ASP A 146 4.96 16.95 -3.52
C ASP A 146 4.17 18.09 -4.18
N ARG A 147 4.47 18.43 -5.46
CA ARG A 147 3.72 19.47 -6.18
C ARG A 147 2.21 19.17 -6.30
N TYR A 148 1.81 17.91 -6.10
CA TYR A 148 0.41 17.52 -6.09
C TYR A 148 -0.34 17.89 -4.82
N ASP A 149 0.31 18.44 -3.80
CA ASP A 149 -0.35 18.85 -2.55
C ASP A 149 -1.46 19.88 -2.77
N LYS A 150 -1.24 20.81 -3.69
CA LYS A 150 -2.27 21.84 -4.05
C LYS A 150 -3.50 21.22 -4.71
N VAL A 151 -3.29 20.15 -5.46
CA VAL A 151 -4.38 19.39 -6.10
C VAL A 151 -5.17 18.61 -5.05
N LEU A 152 -4.48 18.03 -4.06
CA LEU A 152 -5.14 17.36 -2.93
C LEU A 152 -6.10 18.29 -2.20
N GLU A 153 -5.73 19.53 -1.98
CA GLU A 153 -6.59 20.51 -1.31
C GLU A 153 -7.90 20.75 -2.07
N HIS A 154 -7.83 20.77 -3.39
CA HIS A 154 -9.03 20.84 -4.23
C HIS A 154 -9.89 19.58 -4.05
N PHE A 155 -9.31 18.39 -4.17
CA PHE A 155 -10.05 17.13 -4.06
C PHE A 155 -10.67 16.91 -2.68
N ARG A 156 -10.08 17.43 -1.60
CA ARG A 156 -10.68 17.39 -0.27
C ARG A 156 -12.05 18.08 -0.20
N LYS A 157 -12.27 19.08 -1.04
CA LYS A 157 -13.52 19.88 -1.08
C LYS A 157 -14.62 19.19 -1.89
N VAL A 158 -14.27 18.25 -2.74
CA VAL A 158 -15.17 17.55 -3.68
C VAL A 158 -15.31 16.09 -3.26
N LEU A 159 -15.82 15.83 -2.05
CA LEU A 159 -15.99 14.49 -1.50
C LEU A 159 -17.43 14.01 -1.59
N PRO A 160 -17.64 12.71 -1.92
CA PRO A 160 -16.67 11.69 -2.26
C PRO A 160 -15.98 11.97 -3.61
N LEU A 161 -14.68 11.71 -3.69
CA LEU A 161 -13.91 11.95 -4.92
C LEU A 161 -14.42 11.05 -6.05
N SER A 162 -14.85 11.65 -7.15
CA SER A 162 -15.17 10.93 -8.37
C SER A 162 -13.88 10.65 -9.16
N LEU A 163 -13.65 9.40 -9.53
CA LEU A 163 -12.52 9.03 -10.39
C LEU A 163 -12.71 9.50 -11.84
N ASP A 164 -13.94 9.92 -12.18
CA ASP A 164 -14.28 10.50 -13.48
C ASP A 164 -14.21 12.05 -13.45
N ASP A 165 -13.80 12.65 -12.32
CA ASP A 165 -13.65 14.10 -12.22
C ASP A 165 -12.62 14.59 -13.25
N PRO A 166 -12.99 15.58 -14.10
CA PRO A 166 -12.10 16.07 -15.16
C PRO A 166 -10.76 16.60 -14.61
N LEU A 167 -10.76 17.23 -13.42
CA LEU A 167 -9.53 17.73 -12.81
C LEU A 167 -8.63 16.56 -12.35
N PHE A 168 -9.20 15.52 -11.75
CA PHE A 168 -8.47 14.31 -11.39
C PHE A 168 -7.81 13.68 -12.60
N LEU A 169 -8.56 13.48 -13.68
CA LEU A 169 -8.06 12.91 -14.92
C LEU A 169 -6.99 13.80 -15.59
N SER A 170 -7.21 15.12 -15.58
CA SER A 170 -6.26 16.11 -16.12
C SER A 170 -4.89 16.02 -15.41
N VAL A 171 -4.89 16.00 -14.08
CA VAL A 171 -3.66 15.87 -13.30
C VAL A 171 -2.95 14.55 -13.57
N PHE A 172 -3.71 13.46 -13.70
CA PHE A 172 -3.16 12.16 -14.02
C PHE A 172 -2.50 12.12 -15.40
N TYR A 173 -3.19 12.59 -16.44
CA TYR A 173 -2.66 12.61 -17.80
C TYR A 173 -1.49 13.58 -17.96
N ASP A 174 -1.57 14.75 -17.33
CA ASP A 174 -0.47 15.73 -17.35
C ASP A 174 0.82 15.13 -16.79
N ARG A 175 0.70 14.36 -15.68
CA ARG A 175 1.87 13.66 -15.12
C ARG A 175 2.43 12.59 -16.04
N GLN A 176 1.62 11.90 -16.81
CA GLN A 176 2.08 10.84 -17.72
C GLN A 176 2.69 11.39 -19.02
N GLY A 177 2.59 12.68 -19.26
CA GLY A 177 3.16 13.30 -20.46
C GLY A 177 2.46 12.89 -21.76
N VAL A 178 1.16 12.58 -21.70
CA VAL A 178 0.32 12.20 -22.86
C VAL A 178 -0.44 13.41 -23.37
#